data_e5d8e0d118ffee7db4847b9c35924cfb
#
_entry.id   e5d8e0d118ffee7db4847b9c35924cfb
#
_cell.length_a   1.000
_cell.length_b   1.000
_cell.length_c   1.000
_cell.angle_alpha   90.00
_cell.angle_beta   90.00
_cell.angle_gamma   90.00
#
_symmetry.space_group_name_H-M   'P 1'
#
loop_
_entity.id
_entity.type
_entity.pdbx_description
1 polymer ?
#
loop_
_entity_poly.entity_id
_entity_poly.type
_entity_poly.pdbx_seq_one_letter_code
_entity_poly.pdbx_strand_id
1 'polypeptide(L)'
;LASGLSNTEKLVLAGSPYSSVGELLDDCVLNALDTAELADVRDEAAFDRALARARSEVSERSNQVLRLVIDILAAWREVDKALSGRAEMVELPARTDMARQLSGLIKPGFIAEAGSALVHYPRYLAALKLRAQRLSGQVAKDRELMDRISPLQSAWSHRVEDAAVVGAG
;
A
#
# COMPACT_ATOMS: atom_id res chain seq x y z
N LEU A 1 -12.39 15.25 -7.20
CA LEU A 1 -12.18 13.83 -6.86
C LEU A 1 -13.36 13.22 -6.07
N ALA A 2 -13.80 13.81 -4.96
CA ALA A 2 -14.78 13.18 -4.03
C ALA A 2 -16.27 13.34 -4.39
N SER A 3 -16.64 14.16 -5.36
CA SER A 3 -18.06 14.53 -5.64
C SER A 3 -18.91 13.39 -6.23
N GLY A 4 -18.30 12.36 -6.79
CA GLY A 4 -18.99 11.20 -7.37
C GLY A 4 -18.99 9.93 -6.52
N LEU A 5 -18.51 10.00 -5.25
CA LEU A 5 -18.39 8.83 -4.39
C LEU A 5 -19.71 8.49 -3.70
N SER A 6 -20.06 7.21 -3.66
CA SER A 6 -21.14 6.68 -2.85
C SER A 6 -20.89 6.82 -1.35
N ASN A 7 -21.91 6.71 -0.52
CA ASN A 7 -21.75 6.74 0.94
C ASN A 7 -20.86 5.60 1.45
N THR A 8 -20.92 4.43 0.83
CA THR A 8 -20.07 3.29 1.18
C THR A 8 -18.59 3.59 0.92
N GLU A 9 -18.27 4.15 -0.26
CA GLU A 9 -16.89 4.55 -0.59
C GLU A 9 -16.35 5.63 0.36
N LYS A 10 -17.18 6.61 0.71
CA LYS A 10 -16.82 7.63 1.71
C LYS A 10 -16.49 7.02 3.08
N LEU A 11 -17.26 6.02 3.53
CA LEU A 11 -16.99 5.28 4.76
C LEU A 11 -15.69 4.45 4.67
N VAL A 12 -15.41 3.88 3.50
CA VAL A 12 -14.13 3.19 3.26
C VAL A 12 -12.96 4.15 3.39
N LEU A 13 -13.03 5.33 2.79
CA LEU A 13 -11.98 6.34 2.89
C LEU A 13 -11.83 6.91 4.31
N ALA A 14 -12.93 7.21 4.99
CA ALA A 14 -12.92 7.74 6.37
C ALA A 14 -12.31 6.77 7.38
N GLY A 15 -12.33 5.47 7.11
CA GLY A 15 -11.69 4.46 7.96
C GLY A 15 -10.30 4.06 7.51
N SER A 16 -9.64 4.84 6.65
CA SER A 16 -8.25 4.67 6.27
C SER A 16 -7.30 5.03 7.42
N PRO A 17 -6.02 4.64 7.38
CA PRO A 17 -5.04 5.03 8.38
C PRO A 17 -4.59 6.50 8.28
N TYR A 18 -5.09 7.26 7.32
CA TYR A 18 -4.80 8.68 7.19
C TYR A 18 -5.51 9.51 8.25
N SER A 19 -4.93 10.62 8.65
CA SER A 19 -5.52 11.55 9.62
C SER A 19 -6.77 12.26 9.09
N SER A 20 -6.86 12.41 7.77
CA SER A 20 -8.03 12.98 7.08
C SER A 20 -8.19 12.41 5.67
N VAL A 21 -9.42 12.46 5.16
CA VAL A 21 -9.70 12.12 3.75
C VAL A 21 -9.02 13.13 2.81
N GLY A 22 -8.83 14.38 3.24
CA GLY A 22 -8.10 15.39 2.46
C GLY A 22 -6.66 14.96 2.18
N GLU A 23 -5.92 14.58 3.21
CA GLU A 23 -4.55 14.08 3.10
C GLU A 23 -4.45 12.86 2.17
N LEU A 24 -5.40 11.91 2.29
CA LEU A 24 -5.47 10.76 1.40
C LEU A 24 -5.67 11.18 -0.07
N LEU A 25 -6.54 12.16 -0.33
CA LEU A 25 -6.80 12.67 -1.68
C LEU A 25 -5.57 13.40 -2.25
N ASP A 26 -4.85 14.14 -1.42
CA ASP A 26 -3.60 14.80 -1.81
C ASP A 26 -2.56 13.76 -2.22
N ASP A 27 -2.42 12.67 -1.48
CA ASP A 27 -1.54 11.56 -1.85
C ASP A 27 -1.96 10.86 -3.15
N CYS A 28 -3.27 10.74 -3.42
CA CYS A 28 -3.74 10.24 -4.71
C CYS A 28 -3.32 11.15 -5.87
N VAL A 29 -3.34 12.46 -5.68
CA VAL A 29 -2.86 13.43 -6.68
C VAL A 29 -1.35 13.32 -6.86
N LEU A 30 -0.60 13.23 -5.76
CA LEU A 30 0.86 13.06 -5.80
C LEU A 30 1.27 11.78 -6.53
N ASN A 31 0.61 10.66 -6.24
CA ASN A 31 0.85 9.40 -6.93
C ASN A 31 0.53 9.48 -8.43
N ALA A 32 -0.55 10.19 -8.79
CA ALA A 32 -0.97 10.36 -10.18
C ALA A 32 -0.02 11.24 -11.01
N LEU A 33 0.77 12.10 -10.35
CA LEU A 33 1.72 13.00 -11.02
C LEU A 33 2.99 12.30 -11.48
N ASP A 34 3.12 11.00 -11.34
CA ASP A 34 4.26 10.15 -11.63
C ASP A 34 5.52 10.91 -12.12
N THR A 35 6.43 11.14 -11.18
CA THR A 35 7.65 11.93 -11.45
C THR A 35 8.66 11.19 -12.33
N ALA A 36 8.42 9.92 -12.67
CA ALA A 36 9.29 9.15 -13.55
C ALA A 36 9.38 9.79 -14.96
N GLU A 37 8.29 10.39 -15.45
CA GLU A 37 8.30 11.14 -16.72
C GLU A 37 9.16 12.40 -16.67
N LEU A 38 9.43 12.94 -15.48
CA LEU A 38 10.27 14.12 -15.29
C LEU A 38 11.77 13.81 -15.22
N ALA A 39 12.13 12.55 -14.98
CA ALA A 39 13.52 12.12 -14.84
C ALA A 39 14.37 12.38 -16.09
N ASP A 40 13.76 12.35 -17.27
CA ASP A 40 14.43 12.57 -18.57
C ASP A 40 14.30 14.00 -19.10
N VAL A 41 13.67 14.92 -18.37
CA VAL A 41 13.53 16.32 -18.75
C VAL A 41 14.89 17.04 -18.62
N ARG A 42 15.44 17.51 -19.76
CA ARG A 42 16.78 18.12 -19.84
C ARG A 42 16.77 19.57 -20.29
N ASP A 43 15.65 20.04 -20.80
CA ASP A 43 15.51 21.41 -21.31
C ASP A 43 14.12 21.99 -20.99
N GLU A 44 14.02 23.34 -21.13
CA GLU A 44 12.81 24.10 -20.81
C GLU A 44 11.61 23.65 -21.67
N ALA A 45 11.82 23.42 -22.96
CA ALA A 45 10.74 22.98 -23.84
C ALA A 45 10.23 21.59 -23.51
N ALA A 46 11.10 20.68 -23.08
CA ALA A 46 10.70 19.36 -22.58
C ALA A 46 9.92 19.48 -21.27
N PHE A 47 10.35 20.38 -20.37
CA PHE A 47 9.63 20.65 -19.11
C PHE A 47 8.23 21.21 -19.37
N ASP A 48 8.09 22.20 -20.24
CA ASP A 48 6.79 22.79 -20.58
C ASP A 48 5.83 21.75 -21.17
N ARG A 49 6.32 20.88 -22.06
CA ARG A 49 5.51 19.77 -22.60
C ARG A 49 5.06 18.79 -21.51
N ALA A 50 5.96 18.40 -20.62
CA ALA A 50 5.65 17.50 -19.51
C ALA A 50 4.62 18.13 -18.55
N LEU A 51 4.77 19.42 -18.24
CA LEU A 51 3.85 20.18 -17.39
C LEU A 51 2.46 20.31 -18.02
N ALA A 52 2.39 20.62 -19.34
CA ALA A 52 1.12 20.70 -20.05
C ALA A 52 0.38 19.36 -20.06
N ARG A 53 1.10 18.24 -20.28
CA ARG A 53 0.56 16.89 -20.21
C ARG A 53 0.05 16.56 -18.80
N ALA A 54 0.88 16.77 -17.77
CA ALA A 54 0.50 16.53 -16.39
C ALA A 54 -0.80 17.29 -16.02
N ARG A 55 -0.91 18.56 -16.40
CA ARG A 55 -2.11 19.38 -16.16
C ARG A 55 -3.36 18.84 -16.87
N SER A 56 -3.22 18.27 -18.05
CA SER A 56 -4.36 17.71 -18.81
C SER A 56 -4.81 16.34 -18.26
N GLU A 57 -3.91 15.55 -17.72
CA GLU A 57 -4.16 14.15 -17.33
C GLU A 57 -4.34 13.95 -15.83
N VAL A 58 -3.89 14.89 -14.98
CA VAL A 58 -3.87 14.73 -13.53
C VAL A 58 -5.25 14.38 -12.94
N SER A 59 -6.31 14.98 -13.45
CA SER A 59 -7.67 14.73 -12.94
C SER A 59 -8.12 13.30 -13.19
N GLU A 60 -7.91 12.78 -14.39
CA GLU A 60 -8.27 11.42 -14.75
C GLU A 60 -7.40 10.40 -14.03
N ARG A 61 -6.08 10.60 -14.04
CA ARG A 61 -5.13 9.73 -13.33
C ARG A 61 -5.42 9.68 -11.83
N SER A 62 -5.70 10.85 -11.19
CA SER A 62 -6.04 10.89 -9.76
C SER A 62 -7.35 10.15 -9.45
N ASN A 63 -8.34 10.20 -10.34
CA ASN A 63 -9.56 9.41 -10.17
C ASN A 63 -9.29 7.90 -10.30
N GLN A 64 -8.41 7.47 -11.20
CA GLN A 64 -8.00 6.08 -11.33
C GLN A 64 -7.27 5.58 -10.09
N VAL A 65 -6.31 6.39 -9.56
CA VAL A 65 -5.62 6.10 -8.30
C VAL A 65 -6.62 6.01 -7.14
N LEU A 66 -7.58 6.95 -7.03
CA LEU A 66 -8.61 6.93 -5.99
C LEU A 66 -9.46 5.66 -6.03
N ARG A 67 -9.88 5.20 -7.23
CA ARG A 67 -10.62 3.94 -7.38
C ARG A 67 -9.80 2.76 -6.89
N LEU A 68 -8.54 2.67 -7.31
CA LEU A 68 -7.63 1.64 -6.84
C LEU A 68 -7.45 1.67 -5.32
N VAL A 69 -7.32 2.86 -4.72
CA VAL A 69 -7.19 3.03 -3.26
C VAL A 69 -8.45 2.56 -2.52
N ILE A 70 -9.64 2.83 -3.04
CA ILE A 70 -10.89 2.32 -2.47
C ILE A 70 -10.88 0.79 -2.45
N ASP A 71 -10.49 0.14 -3.54
CA ASP A 71 -10.40 -1.32 -3.63
C ASP A 71 -9.34 -1.87 -2.66
N ILE A 72 -8.17 -1.21 -2.56
CA ILE A 72 -7.12 -1.56 -1.60
C ILE A 72 -7.62 -1.48 -0.16
N LEU A 73 -8.28 -0.38 0.23
CA LEU A 73 -8.79 -0.19 1.58
C LEU A 73 -9.93 -1.18 1.92
N ALA A 74 -10.76 -1.52 0.95
CA ALA A 74 -11.78 -2.55 1.12
C ALA A 74 -11.13 -3.93 1.36
N ALA A 75 -10.14 -4.30 0.55
CA ALA A 75 -9.39 -5.54 0.71
C ALA A 75 -8.60 -5.58 2.03
N TRP A 76 -7.99 -4.46 2.43
CA TRP A 76 -7.31 -4.32 3.72
C TRP A 76 -8.23 -4.65 4.90
N ARG A 77 -9.44 -4.09 4.93
CA ARG A 77 -10.43 -4.37 5.98
C ARG A 77 -10.81 -5.85 6.06
N GLU A 78 -10.90 -6.51 4.90
CA GLU A 78 -11.18 -7.95 4.86
C GLU A 78 -10.05 -8.78 5.48
N VAL A 79 -8.79 -8.40 5.23
CA VAL A 79 -7.62 -9.04 5.85
C VAL A 79 -7.58 -8.76 7.35
N ASP A 80 -7.74 -7.51 7.75
CA ASP A 80 -7.75 -7.09 9.16
C ASP A 80 -8.82 -7.84 9.95
N LYS A 81 -10.04 -7.93 9.42
CA LYS A 81 -11.13 -8.73 10.00
C LYS A 81 -10.77 -10.22 10.12
N ALA A 82 -10.10 -10.79 9.11
CA ALA A 82 -9.68 -12.19 9.15
C ALA A 82 -8.61 -12.43 10.23
N LEU A 83 -7.72 -11.46 10.46
CA LEU A 83 -6.67 -11.53 11.49
C LEU A 83 -7.18 -11.22 12.90
N SER A 84 -8.22 -10.41 13.04
CA SER A 84 -8.82 -10.03 14.34
C SER A 84 -9.72 -11.11 14.93
N GLY A 85 -9.99 -12.19 14.20
CA GLY A 85 -10.81 -13.32 14.66
C GLY A 85 -10.14 -14.13 15.78
N ARG A 86 -10.93 -15.08 16.36
CA ARG A 86 -10.42 -16.00 17.38
C ARG A 86 -9.25 -16.80 16.83
N ALA A 87 -8.16 -16.87 17.58
CA ALA A 87 -6.93 -17.56 17.21
C ALA A 87 -6.57 -18.63 18.23
N GLU A 88 -6.05 -19.75 17.77
CA GLU A 88 -5.38 -20.71 18.62
C GLU A 88 -3.95 -20.24 18.94
N MET A 89 -3.42 -20.63 20.11
CA MET A 89 -2.06 -20.21 20.50
C MET A 89 -1.00 -20.59 19.46
N VAL A 90 -1.16 -21.71 18.79
CA VAL A 90 -0.24 -22.21 17.75
C VAL A 90 -0.24 -21.32 16.49
N GLU A 91 -1.30 -20.56 16.23
CA GLU A 91 -1.44 -19.64 15.11
C GLU A 91 -0.84 -18.26 15.37
N LEU A 92 -0.63 -17.89 16.65
CA LEU A 92 -0.24 -16.53 17.04
C LEU A 92 1.02 -16.00 16.32
N PRO A 93 2.11 -16.78 16.17
CA PRO A 93 3.31 -16.29 15.46
C PRO A 93 3.01 -15.91 14.01
N ALA A 94 2.25 -16.73 13.29
CA ALA A 94 1.87 -16.49 11.91
C ALA A 94 0.92 -15.29 11.78
N ARG A 95 -0.05 -15.15 12.69
CA ARG A 95 -0.97 -13.99 12.72
C ARG A 95 -0.24 -12.69 13.02
N THR A 96 0.72 -12.71 13.96
CA THR A 96 1.56 -11.56 14.29
C THR A 96 2.41 -11.13 13.09
N ASP A 97 2.98 -12.09 12.37
CA ASP A 97 3.74 -11.81 11.16
C ASP A 97 2.85 -11.20 10.05
N MET A 98 1.67 -11.77 9.80
CA MET A 98 0.71 -11.22 8.83
C MET A 98 0.23 -9.81 9.22
N ALA A 99 -0.04 -9.57 10.51
CA ALA A 99 -0.44 -8.25 11.00
C ALA A 99 0.68 -7.20 10.79
N ARG A 100 1.95 -7.59 11.03
CA ARG A 100 3.12 -6.74 10.76
C ARG A 100 3.24 -6.44 9.26
N GLN A 101 3.07 -7.42 8.37
CA GLN A 101 3.09 -7.21 6.93
C GLN A 101 1.95 -6.29 6.50
N LEU A 102 0.75 -6.48 7.04
CA LEU A 102 -0.42 -5.65 6.74
C LEU A 102 -0.21 -4.20 7.15
N SER A 103 0.31 -3.95 8.37
CA SER A 103 0.61 -2.60 8.87
C SER A 103 1.77 -1.94 8.13
N GLY A 104 2.71 -2.71 7.60
CA GLY A 104 3.78 -2.20 6.74
C GLY A 104 3.30 -1.78 5.35
N LEU A 105 2.27 -2.45 4.82
CA LEU A 105 1.67 -2.10 3.53
C LEU A 105 0.72 -0.91 3.64
N ILE A 106 -0.15 -0.90 4.64
CA ILE A 106 -1.23 0.09 4.78
C ILE A 106 -0.99 0.92 6.03
N LYS A 107 -0.27 2.02 5.86
CA LYS A 107 0.09 3.02 6.88
C LYS A 107 -0.22 4.43 6.35
N PRO A 108 -0.21 5.49 7.19
CA PRO A 108 -0.28 6.86 6.68
C PRO A 108 0.80 7.11 5.63
N GLY A 109 0.47 7.75 4.52
CA GLY A 109 1.40 8.04 3.42
C GLY A 109 1.64 6.89 2.44
N PHE A 110 1.02 5.71 2.61
CA PHE A 110 1.30 4.53 1.78
C PHE A 110 1.06 4.76 0.29
N ILE A 111 0.14 5.64 -0.09
CA ILE A 111 -0.21 5.90 -1.50
C ILE A 111 0.95 6.60 -2.20
N ALA A 112 1.47 7.67 -1.61
CA ALA A 112 2.60 8.42 -2.15
C ALA A 112 3.89 7.59 -2.12
N GLU A 113 4.16 6.88 -1.00
CA GLU A 113 5.34 6.03 -0.86
C GLU A 113 5.37 4.86 -1.87
N ALA A 114 4.21 4.28 -2.18
CA ALA A 114 4.13 3.15 -3.10
C ALA A 114 4.47 3.54 -4.56
N GLY A 115 4.19 4.78 -4.96
CA GLY A 115 4.38 5.21 -6.35
C GLY A 115 3.73 4.24 -7.34
N SER A 116 4.46 3.84 -8.36
CA SER A 116 3.99 2.88 -9.38
C SER A 116 3.74 1.47 -8.82
N ALA A 117 4.29 1.11 -7.66
CA ALA A 117 4.06 -0.19 -7.03
C ALA A 117 2.66 -0.33 -6.43
N LEU A 118 1.90 0.77 -6.27
CA LEU A 118 0.55 0.76 -5.70
C LEU A 118 -0.40 -0.22 -6.43
N VAL A 119 -0.24 -0.37 -7.74
CA VAL A 119 -1.03 -1.30 -8.57
C VAL A 119 -0.91 -2.77 -8.13
N HIS A 120 0.13 -3.13 -7.39
CA HIS A 120 0.37 -4.49 -6.90
C HIS A 120 -0.25 -4.77 -5.52
N TYR A 121 -0.69 -3.75 -4.78
CA TYR A 121 -1.24 -3.90 -3.43
C TYR A 121 -2.45 -4.84 -3.35
N PRO A 122 -3.42 -4.82 -4.28
CA PRO A 122 -4.53 -5.78 -4.26
C PRO A 122 -4.05 -7.23 -4.26
N ARG A 123 -2.99 -7.54 -5.01
CA ARG A 123 -2.40 -8.89 -5.07
C ARG A 123 -1.74 -9.26 -3.74
N TYR A 124 -1.04 -8.34 -3.07
CA TYR A 124 -0.43 -8.59 -1.78
C TYR A 124 -1.48 -8.83 -0.68
N LEU A 125 -2.54 -8.03 -0.67
CA LEU A 125 -3.66 -8.21 0.27
C LEU A 125 -4.42 -9.51 0.02
N ALA A 126 -4.65 -9.89 -1.23
CA ALA A 126 -5.25 -11.16 -1.59
C ALA A 126 -4.40 -12.35 -1.10
N ALA A 127 -3.08 -12.26 -1.22
CA ALA A 127 -2.15 -13.28 -0.72
C ALA A 127 -2.22 -13.40 0.82
N LEU A 128 -2.23 -12.27 1.55
CA LEU A 128 -2.39 -12.26 3.01
C LEU A 128 -3.74 -12.84 3.43
N LYS A 129 -4.83 -12.46 2.76
CA LYS A 129 -6.16 -13.02 3.02
C LYS A 129 -6.19 -14.54 2.85
N LEU A 130 -5.63 -15.03 1.76
CA LEU A 130 -5.55 -16.46 1.47
C LEU A 130 -4.71 -17.21 2.50
N ARG A 131 -3.57 -16.64 2.92
CA ARG A 131 -2.71 -17.17 3.97
C ARG A 131 -3.48 -17.27 5.29
N ALA A 132 -4.19 -16.21 5.70
CA ALA A 132 -5.00 -16.20 6.91
C ALA A 132 -6.11 -17.27 6.89
N GLN A 133 -6.79 -17.42 5.76
CA GLN A 133 -7.86 -18.42 5.58
C GLN A 133 -7.36 -19.87 5.67
N ARG A 134 -6.14 -20.14 5.23
CA ARG A 134 -5.55 -21.49 5.20
C ARG A 134 -4.81 -21.84 6.49
N LEU A 135 -4.57 -20.87 7.37
CA LEU A 135 -3.68 -21.02 8.51
C LEU A 135 -4.08 -22.18 9.42
N SER A 136 -5.35 -22.29 9.82
CA SER A 136 -5.83 -23.32 10.75
C SER A 136 -5.55 -24.75 10.30
N GLY A 137 -5.51 -25.00 8.99
CA GLY A 137 -5.18 -26.30 8.42
C GLY A 137 -3.72 -26.52 8.06
N GLN A 138 -2.86 -25.49 8.14
CA GLN A 138 -1.50 -25.51 7.57
C GLN A 138 -0.45 -24.81 8.46
N VAL A 139 -0.66 -24.72 9.76
CA VAL A 139 0.24 -24.00 10.70
C VAL A 139 1.69 -24.47 10.60
N ALA A 140 1.93 -25.78 10.52
CA ALA A 140 3.29 -26.33 10.42
C ALA A 140 3.99 -25.89 9.11
N LYS A 141 3.26 -25.92 8.00
CA LYS A 141 3.79 -25.48 6.69
C LYS A 141 4.04 -23.99 6.65
N ASP A 142 3.14 -23.19 7.25
CA ASP A 142 3.32 -21.73 7.34
C ASP A 142 4.56 -21.39 8.16
N ARG A 143 4.78 -22.08 9.29
CA ARG A 143 5.98 -21.93 10.11
C ARG A 143 7.26 -22.25 9.33
N GLU A 144 7.31 -23.35 8.61
CA GLU A 144 8.46 -23.72 7.78
C GLU A 144 8.78 -22.61 6.75
N LEU A 145 7.76 -22.04 6.10
CA LEU A 145 7.93 -20.95 5.16
C LEU A 145 8.43 -19.67 5.85
N MET A 146 7.90 -19.34 7.02
CA MET A 146 8.37 -18.19 7.80
C MET A 146 9.85 -18.36 8.20
N ASP A 147 10.26 -19.52 8.67
CA ASP A 147 11.65 -19.80 9.06
C ASP A 147 12.64 -19.61 7.89
N ARG A 148 12.19 -19.89 6.67
CA ARG A 148 12.99 -19.67 5.45
C ARG A 148 13.04 -18.21 5.00
N ILE A 149 11.97 -17.46 5.21
CA ILE A 149 11.81 -16.10 4.68
C ILE A 149 12.29 -15.04 5.70
N SER A 150 12.09 -15.27 6.99
CA SER A 150 12.44 -14.30 8.05
C SER A 150 13.89 -13.79 8.00
N PRO A 151 14.91 -14.63 7.75
CA PRO A 151 16.28 -14.13 7.62
C PRO A 151 16.47 -13.14 6.47
N LEU A 152 15.77 -13.37 5.34
CA LEU A 152 15.83 -12.50 4.17
C LEU A 152 15.12 -11.16 4.44
N GLN A 153 13.97 -11.21 5.12
CA GLN A 153 13.25 -10.00 5.54
C GLN A 153 14.06 -9.16 6.52
N SER A 154 14.72 -9.78 7.51
CA SER A 154 15.58 -9.09 8.46
C SER A 154 16.77 -8.43 7.74
N ALA A 155 17.44 -9.15 6.85
CA ALA A 155 18.54 -8.59 6.07
C ALA A 155 18.12 -7.42 5.17
N TRP A 156 16.91 -7.49 4.60
CA TRP A 156 16.34 -6.40 3.82
C TRP A 156 16.03 -5.18 4.69
N SER A 157 15.36 -5.35 5.83
CA SER A 157 15.01 -4.27 6.75
C SER A 157 16.26 -3.51 7.22
N HIS A 158 17.32 -4.20 7.61
CA HIS A 158 18.58 -3.57 7.98
C HIS A 158 19.18 -2.74 6.85
N ARG A 159 19.15 -3.24 5.61
CA ARG A 159 19.65 -2.48 4.45
C ARG A 159 18.85 -1.21 4.18
N VAL A 160 17.53 -1.26 4.35
CA VAL A 160 16.66 -0.08 4.17
C VAL A 160 16.91 0.96 5.26
N GLU A 161 17.08 0.53 6.51
CA GLU A 161 17.44 1.41 7.63
C GLU A 161 18.81 2.06 7.42
N ASP A 162 19.82 1.29 7.04
CA ASP A 162 21.17 1.79 6.75
C ASP A 162 21.14 2.82 5.59
N ALA A 163 20.39 2.54 4.52
CA ALA A 163 20.26 3.46 3.40
C ALA A 163 19.55 4.77 3.77
N ALA A 164 18.54 4.71 4.63
CA ALA A 164 17.84 5.89 5.14
C ALA A 164 18.74 6.80 5.99
N VAL A 165 19.63 6.21 6.78
CA VAL A 165 20.62 6.96 7.59
C VAL A 165 21.67 7.66 6.70
N VAL A 166 22.12 7.01 5.63
CA VAL A 166 23.11 7.58 4.69
C VAL A 166 22.51 8.69 3.83
N GLY A 167 21.21 8.62 3.50
CA GLY A 167 20.53 9.64 2.71
C GLY A 167 20.10 10.90 3.48
N ALA A 168 20.21 10.89 4.81
CA ALA A 168 19.82 12.02 5.69
C ALA A 168 21.00 12.89 6.13
N GLY A 169 22.21 12.63 5.65
CA GLY A 169 23.44 13.41 5.86
C GLY A 169 23.85 14.16 4.61
#